data_ff2dd936a96af1e3c66cdb16d582839d
#
_entry.id   ff2dd936a96af1e3c66cdb16d582839d
#
_cell.length_a   1.000
_cell.length_b   1.000
_cell.length_c   1.000
_cell.angle_alpha   90.00
_cell.angle_beta   90.00
_cell.angle_gamma   90.00
#
_symmetry.space_group_name_H-M   'P 1'
#
loop_
_entity.id
_entity.type
_entity.pdbx_description
1 polymer ?
#
loop_
_entity_poly.entity_id
_entity_poly.type
_entity_poly.pdbx_seq_one_letter_code
_entity_poly.pdbx_strand_id
1 'polypeptide(L)'
;MLGQDALAAPTPVAASEAFFRSLQPFGATYIQTRAYRRPRARLTSDSHWSAGGFILRYAPDGWVDSVAFDYVCFENNPLLDAIRLGQTCYRFSDFAPRNRRFGRYWEALAEARIHDALCATSYGAAGAIASLHLGFGDGGLGPDEARAIQMAGLLLTERLIGFGLPDAPEGPRLTPRERDALAFVAEGKTDWEIATILGLSESTARFHVDNARRKLGAVNRSHAVARLITERLL
;
A
#
# COMPACT_ATOMS: atom_id res chain seq x y z
N MET A 1 -7.17 -24.48 -9.63
CA MET A 1 -6.23 -23.95 -8.62
C MET A 1 -6.70 -22.54 -8.27
N LEU A 2 -6.66 -22.15 -6.97
CA LEU A 2 -7.16 -20.83 -6.54
C LEU A 2 -6.42 -19.70 -7.27
N GLY A 3 -7.17 -18.80 -7.94
CA GLY A 3 -6.59 -17.62 -8.63
C GLY A 3 -5.87 -17.88 -9.96
N GLN A 4 -5.85 -19.10 -10.51
CA GLN A 4 -5.15 -19.39 -11.77
C GLN A 4 -5.67 -18.53 -12.93
N ASP A 5 -6.99 -18.40 -13.07
CA ASP A 5 -7.63 -17.58 -14.13
C ASP A 5 -7.34 -16.09 -13.93
N ALA A 6 -7.17 -15.65 -12.69
CA ALA A 6 -6.79 -14.29 -12.37
C ALA A 6 -5.37 -13.93 -12.88
N LEU A 7 -4.44 -14.87 -12.78
CA LEU A 7 -3.07 -14.66 -13.27
C LEU A 7 -2.99 -14.66 -14.80
N ALA A 8 -3.89 -15.35 -15.51
CA ALA A 8 -3.96 -15.37 -16.96
C ALA A 8 -4.78 -14.20 -17.55
N ALA A 9 -5.54 -13.49 -16.74
CA ALA A 9 -6.43 -12.42 -17.19
C ALA A 9 -5.67 -11.25 -17.85
N PRO A 10 -6.23 -10.65 -18.93
CA PRO A 10 -5.52 -9.64 -19.71
C PRO A 10 -5.58 -8.22 -19.11
N THR A 11 -6.48 -7.96 -18.16
CA THR A 11 -6.68 -6.64 -17.55
C THR A 11 -6.77 -6.72 -16.04
N PRO A 12 -6.46 -5.62 -15.30
CA PRO A 12 -6.58 -5.59 -13.84
C PRO A 12 -7.99 -5.90 -13.34
N VAL A 13 -9.01 -5.41 -14.05
CA VAL A 13 -10.43 -5.67 -13.69
C VAL A 13 -10.75 -7.15 -13.87
N ALA A 14 -10.44 -7.72 -15.04
CA ALA A 14 -10.69 -9.15 -15.31
C ALA A 14 -9.94 -10.07 -14.34
N ALA A 15 -8.72 -9.70 -13.95
CA ALA A 15 -7.94 -10.44 -12.94
C ALA A 15 -8.64 -10.41 -11.57
N SER A 16 -9.10 -9.23 -11.13
CA SER A 16 -9.80 -9.05 -9.86
C SER A 16 -11.14 -9.80 -9.83
N GLU A 17 -11.91 -9.75 -10.92
CA GLU A 17 -13.18 -10.47 -11.06
C GLU A 17 -12.99 -11.99 -11.06
N ALA A 18 -12.02 -12.49 -11.82
CA ALA A 18 -11.70 -13.92 -11.86
C ALA A 18 -11.29 -14.43 -10.47
N PHE A 19 -10.48 -13.63 -9.76
CA PHE A 19 -10.11 -13.94 -8.39
C PHE A 19 -11.32 -13.99 -7.46
N PHE A 20 -12.19 -12.99 -7.51
CA PHE A 20 -13.38 -12.95 -6.68
C PHE A 20 -14.33 -14.11 -6.95
N ARG A 21 -14.54 -14.47 -8.23
CA ARG A 21 -15.34 -15.65 -8.60
C ARG A 21 -14.77 -16.93 -7.99
N SER A 22 -13.45 -17.10 -7.95
CA SER A 22 -12.80 -18.27 -7.36
C SER A 22 -13.01 -18.40 -5.84
N LEU A 23 -13.41 -17.29 -5.18
CA LEU A 23 -13.64 -17.24 -3.74
C LEU A 23 -15.12 -17.43 -3.34
N GLN A 24 -16.04 -17.52 -4.30
CA GLN A 24 -17.47 -17.72 -3.99
C GLN A 24 -17.73 -19.02 -3.19
N PRO A 25 -17.03 -20.16 -3.47
CA PRO A 25 -17.21 -21.37 -2.65
C PRO A 25 -16.78 -21.20 -1.18
N PHE A 26 -15.96 -20.19 -0.88
CA PHE A 26 -15.50 -19.84 0.47
C PHE A 26 -16.37 -18.81 1.16
N GLY A 27 -17.49 -18.38 0.54
CA GLY A 27 -18.41 -17.41 1.12
C GLY A 27 -17.90 -15.96 1.09
N ALA A 28 -17.11 -15.60 0.08
CA ALA A 28 -16.68 -14.22 -0.11
C ALA A 28 -17.86 -13.30 -0.43
N THR A 29 -18.06 -12.26 0.38
CA THR A 29 -19.16 -11.29 0.27
C THR A 29 -18.67 -9.92 -0.19
N TYR A 30 -17.39 -9.65 -0.05
CA TYR A 30 -16.77 -8.36 -0.37
C TYR A 30 -15.42 -8.55 -1.01
N ILE A 31 -15.12 -7.74 -2.00
CA ILE A 31 -13.77 -7.54 -2.53
C ILE A 31 -13.54 -6.06 -2.84
N GLN A 32 -12.35 -5.59 -2.51
CA GLN A 32 -11.81 -4.34 -3.04
C GLN A 32 -10.37 -4.56 -3.48
N THR A 33 -10.09 -4.25 -4.74
CA THR A 33 -8.71 -4.21 -5.26
C THR A 33 -8.34 -2.80 -5.66
N ARG A 34 -7.11 -2.43 -5.36
CA ARG A 34 -6.53 -1.14 -5.72
C ARG A 34 -5.09 -1.32 -6.16
N ALA A 35 -4.65 -0.45 -7.08
CA ALA A 35 -3.23 -0.28 -7.41
C ALA A 35 -2.94 1.21 -7.57
N TYR A 36 -2.09 1.76 -6.73
CA TYR A 36 -1.85 3.20 -6.62
C TYR A 36 -0.44 3.49 -6.15
N ARG A 37 -0.02 4.74 -6.18
CA ARG A 37 1.23 5.19 -5.57
C ARG A 37 0.98 5.72 -4.17
N ARG A 38 1.88 5.38 -3.25
CA ARG A 38 1.82 5.89 -1.87
C ARG A 38 1.79 7.42 -1.90
N PRO A 39 0.85 8.05 -1.18
CA PRO A 39 0.82 9.51 -1.07
C PRO A 39 2.14 10.04 -0.52
N ARG A 40 2.64 11.12 -1.12
CA ARG A 40 3.84 11.82 -0.62
C ARG A 40 3.57 12.58 0.69
N ALA A 41 2.32 12.97 0.91
CA ALA A 41 1.86 13.55 2.15
C ALA A 41 1.80 12.51 3.29
N ARG A 42 1.60 12.99 4.51
CA ARG A 42 1.35 12.11 5.66
C ARG A 42 0.20 11.15 5.33
N LEU A 43 0.39 9.86 5.61
CA LEU A 43 -0.64 8.85 5.40
C LEU A 43 -1.78 9.05 6.41
N THR A 44 -2.89 9.57 5.91
CA THR A 44 -4.19 9.72 6.60
C THR A 44 -5.25 8.98 5.78
N SER A 45 -6.46 8.82 6.33
CA SER A 45 -7.58 8.26 5.55
C SER A 45 -7.81 9.05 4.26
N ASP A 46 -7.89 10.39 4.35
CA ASP A 46 -8.12 11.25 3.19
C ASP A 46 -7.02 11.11 2.13
N SER A 47 -5.74 11.20 2.54
CA SER A 47 -4.63 11.07 1.58
C SER A 47 -4.54 9.68 0.97
N HIS A 48 -4.89 8.65 1.75
CA HIS A 48 -4.97 7.28 1.26
C HIS A 48 -6.08 7.10 0.23
N TRP A 49 -7.29 7.61 0.50
CA TRP A 49 -8.41 7.52 -0.42
C TRP A 49 -8.22 8.38 -1.66
N SER A 50 -7.69 9.60 -1.50
CA SER A 50 -7.38 10.52 -2.62
C SER A 50 -6.31 9.97 -3.57
N ALA A 51 -5.48 9.01 -3.13
CA ALA A 51 -4.54 8.32 -4.02
C ALA A 51 -5.25 7.52 -5.13
N GLY A 52 -6.54 7.23 -4.98
CA GLY A 52 -7.35 6.57 -6.00
C GLY A 52 -6.91 5.13 -6.29
N GLY A 53 -6.82 4.79 -7.59
CA GLY A 53 -6.33 3.48 -8.03
C GLY A 53 -7.29 2.33 -7.81
N PHE A 54 -8.59 2.60 -7.64
CA PHE A 54 -9.62 1.56 -7.52
C PHE A 54 -9.75 0.80 -8.84
N ILE A 55 -9.68 -0.53 -8.75
CA ILE A 55 -9.77 -1.45 -9.90
C ILE A 55 -11.13 -2.14 -9.88
N LEU A 56 -11.45 -2.80 -8.77
CA LEU A 56 -12.72 -3.47 -8.56
C LEU A 56 -13.17 -3.26 -7.12
N ARG A 57 -14.46 -3.01 -6.95
CA ARG A 57 -15.14 -3.11 -5.66
C ARG A 57 -16.47 -3.82 -5.87
N TYR A 58 -16.67 -4.88 -5.13
CA TYR A 58 -17.95 -5.51 -4.95
C TYR A 58 -18.32 -5.47 -3.47
N ALA A 59 -19.48 -4.96 -3.16
CA ALA A 59 -20.01 -4.83 -1.81
C ALA A 59 -21.52 -5.08 -1.85
N PRO A 60 -22.15 -5.44 -0.74
CA PRO A 60 -23.61 -5.47 -0.65
C PRO A 60 -24.23 -4.11 -0.99
N ASP A 61 -25.42 -4.14 -1.61
CA ASP A 61 -26.15 -2.94 -2.02
C ASP A 61 -26.36 -1.98 -0.83
N GLY A 62 -26.12 -0.69 -1.08
CA GLY A 62 -26.35 0.37 -0.10
C GLY A 62 -25.26 0.52 0.97
N TRP A 63 -24.23 -0.36 1.00
CA TRP A 63 -23.16 -0.20 1.99
C TRP A 63 -22.14 0.87 1.59
N VAL A 64 -21.75 0.92 0.32
CA VAL A 64 -20.86 1.99 -0.18
C VAL A 64 -21.58 3.33 -0.03
N ASP A 65 -20.88 4.33 0.49
CA ASP A 65 -21.40 5.68 0.80
C ASP A 65 -22.43 5.71 1.96
N SER A 66 -22.54 4.62 2.72
CA SER A 66 -23.30 4.60 3.97
C SER A 66 -22.51 5.22 5.12
N VAL A 67 -23.21 5.57 6.21
CA VAL A 67 -22.57 6.04 7.46
C VAL A 67 -21.58 5.00 8.01
N ALA A 68 -21.91 3.71 7.89
CA ALA A 68 -21.03 2.62 8.30
C ALA A 68 -19.74 2.55 7.46
N PHE A 69 -19.88 2.72 6.14
CA PHE A 69 -18.73 2.80 5.23
C PHE A 69 -17.82 3.99 5.57
N ASP A 70 -18.39 5.17 5.74
CA ASP A 70 -17.63 6.38 6.09
C ASP A 70 -16.90 6.22 7.41
N TYR A 71 -17.57 5.64 8.41
CA TYR A 71 -16.94 5.36 9.69
C TYR A 71 -15.73 4.44 9.58
N VAL A 72 -15.85 3.31 8.86
CA VAL A 72 -14.75 2.34 8.70
C VAL A 72 -13.61 2.90 7.87
N CYS A 73 -13.92 3.64 6.80
CA CYS A 73 -12.94 4.07 5.84
C CYS A 73 -12.26 5.40 6.18
N PHE A 74 -12.97 6.32 6.83
CA PHE A 74 -12.48 7.68 7.06
C PHE A 74 -12.33 8.02 8.54
N GLU A 75 -13.32 7.75 9.39
CA GLU A 75 -13.26 8.14 10.79
C GLU A 75 -12.37 7.21 11.63
N ASN A 76 -12.46 5.91 11.40
CA ASN A 76 -11.71 4.90 12.17
C ASN A 76 -11.14 3.82 11.27
N ASN A 77 -10.06 4.14 10.55
CA ASN A 77 -9.39 3.22 9.64
C ASN A 77 -8.08 2.66 10.26
N PRO A 78 -8.16 1.60 11.05
CA PRO A 78 -6.99 1.00 11.69
C PRO A 78 -6.04 0.34 10.69
N LEU A 79 -6.51 0.01 9.48
CA LEU A 79 -5.72 -0.67 8.46
C LEU A 79 -4.61 0.21 7.84
N LEU A 80 -4.65 1.52 8.08
CA LEU A 80 -3.53 2.40 7.70
C LEU A 80 -2.22 2.01 8.39
N ASP A 81 -2.30 1.41 9.57
CA ASP A 81 -1.12 0.93 10.29
C ASP A 81 -0.48 -0.28 9.58
N ALA A 82 -1.26 -1.12 8.90
CA ALA A 82 -0.72 -2.18 8.06
C ALA A 82 0.18 -1.62 6.95
N ILE A 83 -0.25 -0.53 6.30
CA ILE A 83 0.53 0.16 5.27
C ILE A 83 1.79 0.82 5.86
N ARG A 84 1.67 1.43 7.05
CA ARG A 84 2.82 2.05 7.77
C ARG A 84 3.88 1.03 8.11
N LEU A 85 3.45 -0.16 8.55
CA LEU A 85 4.31 -1.28 8.95
C LEU A 85 4.77 -2.14 7.76
N GLY A 86 4.29 -1.88 6.54
CA GLY A 86 4.64 -2.66 5.35
C GLY A 86 4.12 -4.11 5.39
N GLN A 87 2.99 -4.34 6.06
CA GLN A 87 2.40 -5.68 6.19
C GLN A 87 1.88 -6.17 4.83
N THR A 88 2.20 -7.41 4.48
CA THR A 88 1.81 -8.02 3.21
C THR A 88 0.56 -8.89 3.32
N CYS A 89 0.47 -9.72 4.36
CA CYS A 89 -0.69 -10.55 4.66
C CYS A 89 -1.16 -10.25 6.08
N TYR A 90 -2.43 -9.91 6.25
CA TYR A 90 -3.01 -9.62 7.56
C TYR A 90 -4.52 -9.82 7.54
N ARG A 91 -5.10 -9.93 8.73
CA ARG A 91 -6.55 -9.87 8.95
C ARG A 91 -6.94 -8.49 9.47
N PHE A 92 -8.18 -8.11 9.31
CA PHE A 92 -8.68 -6.87 9.94
C PHE A 92 -8.55 -6.94 11.47
N SER A 93 -8.76 -8.12 12.06
CA SER A 93 -8.62 -8.35 13.50
C SER A 93 -7.21 -8.12 14.05
N ASP A 94 -6.17 -8.15 13.21
CA ASP A 94 -4.80 -7.86 13.65
C ASP A 94 -4.62 -6.38 14.02
N PHE A 95 -5.39 -5.48 13.38
CA PHE A 95 -5.38 -4.03 13.60
C PHE A 95 -6.63 -3.50 14.32
N ALA A 96 -7.71 -4.25 14.28
CA ALA A 96 -8.97 -4.01 14.99
C ALA A 96 -9.39 -5.24 15.81
N PRO A 97 -8.69 -5.55 16.92
CA PRO A 97 -9.04 -6.70 17.74
C PRO A 97 -10.52 -6.69 18.15
N ARG A 98 -11.14 -7.88 18.23
CA ARG A 98 -12.53 -8.03 18.63
C ARG A 98 -12.70 -7.79 20.13
N ASN A 99 -12.71 -6.53 20.52
CA ASN A 99 -12.88 -6.06 21.88
C ASN A 99 -13.82 -4.83 21.91
N ARG A 100 -14.14 -4.35 23.11
CA ARG A 100 -15.06 -3.22 23.32
C ARG A 100 -14.64 -1.96 22.55
N ARG A 101 -13.33 -1.72 22.38
CA ARG A 101 -12.83 -0.54 21.64
C ARG A 101 -13.24 -0.54 20.17
N PHE A 102 -13.26 -1.71 19.53
CA PHE A 102 -13.58 -1.87 18.12
C PHE A 102 -14.97 -2.45 17.87
N GLY A 103 -15.86 -2.50 18.89
CA GLY A 103 -17.21 -3.03 18.74
C GLY A 103 -17.96 -2.36 17.58
N ARG A 104 -18.05 -1.02 17.59
CA ARG A 104 -18.70 -0.24 16.52
C ARG A 104 -18.06 -0.46 15.14
N TYR A 105 -16.74 -0.71 15.08
CA TYR A 105 -16.04 -1.00 13.83
C TYR A 105 -16.53 -2.32 13.21
N TRP A 106 -16.67 -3.35 14.05
CA TRP A 106 -17.17 -4.65 13.60
C TRP A 106 -18.69 -4.65 13.34
N GLU A 107 -19.46 -3.86 14.08
CA GLU A 107 -20.89 -3.63 13.78
C GLU A 107 -21.05 -3.00 12.40
N ALA A 108 -20.28 -1.96 12.08
CA ALA A 108 -20.29 -1.33 10.77
C ALA A 108 -19.87 -2.28 9.63
N LEU A 109 -18.90 -3.16 9.85
CA LEU A 109 -18.52 -4.19 8.88
C LEU A 109 -19.60 -5.27 8.72
N ALA A 110 -20.36 -5.58 9.78
CA ALA A 110 -21.45 -6.54 9.71
C ALA A 110 -22.59 -6.06 8.80
N GLU A 111 -22.81 -4.74 8.65
CA GLU A 111 -23.74 -4.19 7.66
C GLU A 111 -23.35 -4.57 6.22
N ALA A 112 -22.05 -4.71 5.95
CA ALA A 112 -21.52 -5.24 4.69
C ALA A 112 -21.45 -6.78 4.65
N ARG A 113 -22.03 -7.48 5.63
CA ARG A 113 -21.93 -8.95 5.81
C ARG A 113 -20.48 -9.43 5.88
N ILE A 114 -19.61 -8.63 6.50
CA ILE A 114 -18.20 -8.95 6.71
C ILE A 114 -18.01 -9.37 8.17
N HIS A 115 -17.93 -10.68 8.39
CA HIS A 115 -17.64 -11.27 9.72
C HIS A 115 -16.16 -11.59 9.90
N ASP A 116 -15.43 -11.84 8.83
CA ASP A 116 -13.97 -11.91 8.82
C ASP A 116 -13.45 -11.22 7.56
N ALA A 117 -12.24 -10.73 7.63
CA ALA A 117 -11.64 -10.03 6.50
C ALA A 117 -10.14 -10.32 6.38
N LEU A 118 -9.73 -10.67 5.17
CA LEU A 118 -8.35 -10.95 4.79
C LEU A 118 -7.82 -9.86 3.89
N CYS A 119 -6.54 -9.56 4.07
CA CYS A 119 -5.83 -8.62 3.21
C CYS A 119 -4.58 -9.27 2.62
N ALA A 120 -4.28 -8.85 1.40
CA ALA A 120 -2.99 -9.03 0.77
C ALA A 120 -2.54 -7.69 0.17
N THR A 121 -1.28 -7.32 0.38
CA THR A 121 -0.72 -6.05 -0.09
C THR A 121 0.68 -6.27 -0.61
N SER A 122 0.93 -5.86 -1.84
CA SER A 122 2.25 -5.83 -2.46
C SER A 122 2.79 -4.41 -2.54
N TYR A 123 4.09 -4.29 -2.37
CA TYR A 123 4.82 -3.03 -2.39
C TYR A 123 5.88 -3.08 -3.49
N GLY A 124 5.71 -2.28 -4.52
CA GLY A 124 6.62 -2.20 -5.67
C GLY A 124 7.52 -0.98 -5.64
N ALA A 125 8.29 -0.83 -6.72
CA ALA A 125 9.19 0.30 -6.93
C ALA A 125 8.45 1.64 -6.97
N ALA A 126 9.17 2.73 -6.68
CA ALA A 126 8.66 4.10 -6.70
C ALA A 126 7.36 4.31 -5.90
N GLY A 127 7.22 3.59 -4.78
CA GLY A 127 6.05 3.70 -3.90
C GLY A 127 4.77 3.06 -4.45
N ALA A 128 4.87 2.17 -5.43
CA ALA A 128 3.72 1.40 -5.91
C ALA A 128 3.15 0.53 -4.79
N ILE A 129 1.84 0.52 -4.66
CA ILE A 129 1.11 -0.33 -3.71
C ILE A 129 -0.06 -0.95 -4.46
N ALA A 130 -0.19 -2.27 -4.40
CA ALA A 130 -1.44 -2.93 -4.74
C ALA A 130 -2.01 -3.61 -3.52
N SER A 131 -3.29 -3.42 -3.27
CA SER A 131 -3.99 -3.99 -2.11
C SER A 131 -5.24 -4.74 -2.51
N LEU A 132 -5.46 -5.83 -1.83
CA LEU A 132 -6.66 -6.66 -1.89
C LEU A 132 -7.25 -6.73 -0.49
N HIS A 133 -8.50 -6.34 -0.36
CA HIS A 133 -9.32 -6.54 0.83
C HIS A 133 -10.46 -7.49 0.49
N LEU A 134 -10.64 -8.53 1.27
CA LEU A 134 -11.66 -9.55 1.11
C LEU A 134 -12.50 -9.63 2.37
N GLY A 135 -13.81 -9.67 2.22
CA GLY A 135 -14.75 -9.92 3.30
C GLY A 135 -15.44 -11.26 3.12
N PHE A 136 -15.66 -11.95 4.22
CA PHE A 136 -16.36 -13.23 4.29
C PHE A 136 -17.52 -13.12 5.28
N GLY A 137 -18.64 -13.77 4.93
CA GLY A 137 -19.81 -13.88 5.80
C GLY A 137 -19.61 -14.92 6.92
N ASP A 138 -20.75 -15.33 7.49
CA ASP A 138 -20.80 -16.36 8.52
C ASP A 138 -20.28 -17.71 7.99
N GLY A 139 -19.48 -18.39 8.80
CA GLY A 139 -18.96 -19.72 8.44
C GLY A 139 -17.47 -19.90 8.68
N GLY A 140 -16.73 -18.78 8.79
CA GLY A 140 -15.31 -18.74 9.17
C GLY A 140 -14.40 -19.56 8.26
N LEU A 141 -13.32 -18.97 7.80
CA LEU A 141 -12.26 -19.68 7.08
C LEU A 141 -11.38 -20.44 8.05
N GLY A 142 -11.07 -21.69 7.72
CA GLY A 142 -9.99 -22.43 8.39
C GLY A 142 -8.66 -21.70 8.27
N PRO A 143 -7.71 -21.91 9.20
CA PRO A 143 -6.41 -21.25 9.15
C PRO A 143 -5.64 -21.49 7.86
N ASP A 144 -5.70 -22.72 7.32
CA ASP A 144 -5.00 -23.09 6.10
C ASP A 144 -5.68 -22.49 4.86
N GLU A 145 -7.02 -22.45 4.82
CA GLU A 145 -7.78 -21.79 3.76
C GLU A 145 -7.48 -20.29 3.72
N ALA A 146 -7.52 -19.62 4.88
CA ALA A 146 -7.20 -18.21 4.99
C ALA A 146 -5.78 -17.91 4.49
N ARG A 147 -4.80 -18.74 4.86
CA ARG A 147 -3.42 -18.62 4.40
C ARG A 147 -3.30 -18.83 2.90
N ALA A 148 -3.95 -19.86 2.34
CA ALA A 148 -3.96 -20.12 0.90
C ALA A 148 -4.57 -18.96 0.11
N ILE A 149 -5.69 -18.38 0.60
CA ILE A 149 -6.34 -17.22 -0.01
C ILE A 149 -5.42 -16.00 0.04
N GLN A 150 -4.75 -15.74 1.16
CA GLN A 150 -3.81 -14.62 1.29
C GLN A 150 -2.61 -14.77 0.36
N MET A 151 -2.04 -15.97 0.23
CA MET A 151 -0.93 -16.22 -0.70
C MET A 151 -1.36 -16.04 -2.16
N ALA A 152 -2.53 -16.54 -2.55
CA ALA A 152 -3.09 -16.30 -3.88
C ALA A 152 -3.40 -14.81 -4.10
N GLY A 153 -3.85 -14.12 -3.07
CA GLY A 153 -4.06 -12.66 -3.06
C GLY A 153 -2.78 -11.87 -3.27
N LEU A 154 -1.64 -12.31 -2.70
CA LEU A 154 -0.34 -11.69 -2.97
C LEU A 154 0.04 -11.83 -4.45
N LEU A 155 -0.15 -12.99 -5.05
CA LEU A 155 0.10 -13.18 -6.48
C LEU A 155 -0.77 -12.25 -7.33
N LEU A 156 -2.04 -12.07 -6.96
CA LEU A 156 -2.91 -11.10 -7.61
C LEU A 156 -2.36 -9.67 -7.47
N THR A 157 -2.02 -9.24 -6.25
CA THR A 157 -1.56 -7.86 -6.02
C THR A 157 -0.23 -7.57 -6.72
N GLU A 158 0.69 -8.53 -6.80
CA GLU A 158 1.90 -8.43 -7.63
C GLU A 158 1.54 -8.25 -9.11
N ARG A 159 0.60 -9.05 -9.62
CA ARG A 159 0.12 -8.92 -10.99
C ARG A 159 -0.53 -7.55 -11.25
N LEU A 160 -1.29 -7.02 -10.30
CA LEU A 160 -1.90 -5.70 -10.44
C LEU A 160 -0.86 -4.58 -10.57
N ILE A 161 0.27 -4.66 -9.85
CA ILE A 161 1.42 -3.77 -10.05
C ILE A 161 2.00 -3.96 -11.45
N GLY A 162 2.11 -5.21 -11.91
CA GLY A 162 2.68 -5.56 -13.22
C GLY A 162 1.91 -5.04 -14.44
N PHE A 163 0.62 -4.72 -14.31
CA PHE A 163 -0.16 -4.05 -15.36
C PHE A 163 0.25 -2.57 -15.57
N GLY A 164 1.07 -2.03 -14.69
CA GLY A 164 1.46 -0.64 -14.68
C GLY A 164 0.49 0.23 -13.88
N LEU A 165 1.05 1.18 -13.15
CA LEU A 165 0.29 2.23 -12.49
C LEU A 165 0.31 3.47 -13.39
N PRO A 166 -0.73 4.33 -13.32
CA PRO A 166 -0.63 5.65 -13.90
C PRO A 166 0.68 6.30 -13.49
N ASP A 167 1.36 6.92 -14.44
CA ASP A 167 2.60 7.62 -14.15
C ASP A 167 2.37 8.54 -12.95
N ALA A 168 3.22 8.38 -11.93
CA ALA A 168 3.26 9.40 -10.90
C ALA A 168 3.53 10.74 -11.62
N PRO A 169 2.86 11.83 -11.22
CA PRO A 169 3.33 13.14 -11.66
C PRO A 169 4.83 13.16 -11.39
N GLU A 170 5.62 13.45 -12.42
CA GLU A 170 7.08 13.32 -12.38
C GLU A 170 7.60 13.99 -11.11
N GLY A 171 7.90 13.16 -10.13
CA GLY A 171 8.58 13.64 -8.94
C GLY A 171 10.01 14.00 -9.30
N PRO A 172 10.66 14.82 -8.51
CA PRO A 172 12.02 15.25 -8.79
C PRO A 172 12.91 14.02 -8.96
N ARG A 173 13.37 13.79 -10.19
CA ARG A 173 14.29 12.70 -10.48
C ARG A 173 15.66 13.09 -9.93
N LEU A 174 16.10 12.36 -8.92
CA LEU A 174 17.47 12.46 -8.47
C LEU A 174 18.40 11.82 -9.52
N THR A 175 19.48 12.50 -9.85
CA THR A 175 20.55 11.88 -10.61
C THR A 175 21.21 10.77 -9.78
N PRO A 176 21.91 9.80 -10.39
CA PRO A 176 22.65 8.79 -9.63
C PRO A 176 23.56 9.39 -8.54
N ARG A 177 24.30 10.44 -8.87
CA ARG A 177 25.20 11.12 -7.94
C ARG A 177 24.49 11.83 -6.78
N GLU A 178 23.34 12.42 -7.03
CA GLU A 178 22.51 13.03 -5.99
C GLU A 178 21.92 11.96 -5.06
N ARG A 179 21.54 10.81 -5.61
CA ARG A 179 21.03 9.68 -4.84
C ARG A 179 22.13 9.09 -3.96
N ASP A 180 23.28 8.78 -4.55
CA ASP A 180 24.45 8.23 -3.84
C ASP A 180 24.87 9.17 -2.69
N ALA A 181 25.02 10.46 -2.98
CA ALA A 181 25.40 11.44 -1.96
C ALA A 181 24.38 11.50 -0.81
N LEU A 182 23.07 11.46 -1.11
CA LEU A 182 22.05 11.52 -0.09
C LEU A 182 21.91 10.19 0.68
N ALA A 183 22.23 9.05 0.06
CA ALA A 183 22.31 7.75 0.73
C ALA A 183 23.42 7.75 1.79
N PHE A 184 24.60 8.28 1.48
CA PHE A 184 25.69 8.43 2.47
C PHE A 184 25.35 9.43 3.59
N VAL A 185 24.54 10.46 3.28
CA VAL A 185 23.97 11.31 4.34
C VAL A 185 23.08 10.50 5.30
N ALA A 186 22.29 9.57 4.78
CA ALA A 186 21.45 8.71 5.59
C ALA A 186 22.27 7.77 6.50
N GLU A 187 23.47 7.42 6.08
CA GLU A 187 24.47 6.68 6.88
C GLU A 187 25.24 7.56 7.88
N GLY A 188 24.93 8.85 7.94
CA GLY A 188 25.57 9.79 8.86
C GLY A 188 26.92 10.35 8.38
N LYS A 189 27.27 10.18 7.09
CA LYS A 189 28.55 10.69 6.54
C LYS A 189 28.53 12.20 6.38
N THR A 190 29.68 12.81 6.64
CA THR A 190 29.95 14.23 6.38
C THR A 190 30.23 14.48 4.90
N ASP A 191 30.17 15.74 4.44
CA ASP A 191 30.46 16.08 3.04
C ASP A 191 31.89 15.69 2.62
N TRP A 192 32.87 15.79 3.55
CA TRP A 192 34.23 15.37 3.34
C TRP A 192 34.35 13.83 3.15
N GLU A 193 33.66 13.03 3.99
CA GLU A 193 33.67 11.57 3.86
C GLU A 193 32.97 11.15 2.55
N ILE A 194 31.86 11.78 2.21
CA ILE A 194 31.14 11.53 0.94
C ILE A 194 32.07 11.85 -0.24
N ALA A 195 32.76 12.98 -0.21
CA ALA A 195 33.71 13.38 -1.23
C ALA A 195 34.82 12.33 -1.40
N THR A 196 35.38 11.85 -0.28
CA THR A 196 36.39 10.81 -0.28
C THR A 196 35.87 9.49 -0.89
N ILE A 197 34.67 9.04 -0.50
CA ILE A 197 34.07 7.80 -0.98
C ILE A 197 33.75 7.88 -2.48
N LEU A 198 33.21 9.00 -2.94
CA LEU A 198 32.77 9.19 -4.32
C LEU A 198 33.87 9.67 -5.28
N GLY A 199 35.09 9.95 -4.76
CA GLY A 199 36.19 10.50 -5.55
C GLY A 199 35.95 11.93 -6.06
N LEU A 200 35.31 12.78 -5.23
CA LEU A 200 34.92 14.15 -5.54
C LEU A 200 35.63 15.17 -4.63
N SER A 201 35.45 16.46 -4.94
CA SER A 201 35.76 17.52 -3.96
C SER A 201 34.61 17.62 -2.92
N GLU A 202 34.91 18.11 -1.72
CA GLU A 202 33.92 18.35 -0.67
C GLU A 202 32.81 19.31 -1.14
N SER A 203 33.17 20.36 -1.88
CA SER A 203 32.24 21.30 -2.47
C SER A 203 31.29 20.63 -3.47
N THR A 204 31.79 19.67 -4.25
CA THR A 204 30.98 18.89 -5.20
C THR A 204 30.04 17.92 -4.49
N ALA A 205 30.50 17.26 -3.44
CA ALA A 205 29.65 16.38 -2.62
C ALA A 205 28.50 17.19 -1.98
N ARG A 206 28.81 18.33 -1.36
CA ARG A 206 27.83 19.27 -0.82
C ARG A 206 26.83 19.75 -1.88
N PHE A 207 27.30 20.07 -3.09
CA PHE A 207 26.43 20.48 -4.19
C PHE A 207 25.42 19.38 -4.59
N HIS A 208 25.85 18.11 -4.64
CA HIS A 208 24.93 17.00 -4.92
C HIS A 208 23.88 16.81 -3.82
N VAL A 209 24.27 16.90 -2.55
CA VAL A 209 23.36 16.83 -1.40
C VAL A 209 22.35 17.98 -1.44
N ASP A 210 22.80 19.22 -1.70
CA ASP A 210 21.90 20.38 -1.77
C ASP A 210 20.97 20.35 -2.97
N ASN A 211 21.42 19.84 -4.11
CA ASN A 211 20.56 19.64 -5.27
C ASN A 211 19.50 18.58 -4.98
N ALA A 212 19.87 17.43 -4.41
CA ALA A 212 18.93 16.41 -3.99
C ALA A 212 17.88 16.98 -3.03
N ARG A 213 18.33 17.72 -2.01
CA ARG A 213 17.45 18.39 -1.04
C ARG A 213 16.45 19.32 -1.72
N ARG A 214 16.90 20.20 -2.65
CA ARG A 214 16.03 21.11 -3.39
C ARG A 214 15.03 20.38 -4.27
N LYS A 215 15.49 19.37 -5.01
CA LYS A 215 14.63 18.53 -5.87
C LYS A 215 13.55 17.80 -5.06
N LEU A 216 13.90 17.33 -3.87
CA LEU A 216 12.94 16.70 -2.95
C LEU A 216 12.03 17.72 -2.25
N GLY A 217 12.20 19.03 -2.44
CA GLY A 217 11.44 20.06 -1.71
C GLY A 217 11.66 19.98 -0.19
N ALA A 218 12.83 19.52 0.24
CA ALA A 218 13.15 19.34 1.64
C ALA A 218 13.73 20.64 2.23
N VAL A 219 13.33 20.98 3.45
CA VAL A 219 13.76 22.20 4.14
C VAL A 219 15.18 22.11 4.68
N ASN A 220 15.61 20.90 5.04
CA ASN A 220 16.97 20.63 5.53
C ASN A 220 17.44 19.23 5.13
N ARG A 221 18.70 18.90 5.48
CA ARG A 221 19.39 17.65 5.15
C ARG A 221 18.65 16.42 5.71
N SER A 222 18.24 16.48 6.97
CA SER A 222 17.49 15.38 7.62
C SER A 222 16.13 15.15 6.99
N HIS A 223 15.44 16.23 6.62
CA HIS A 223 14.16 16.13 5.88
C HIS A 223 14.36 15.51 4.49
N ALA A 224 15.48 15.82 3.81
CA ALA A 224 15.80 15.21 2.52
C ALA A 224 16.01 13.70 2.64
N VAL A 225 16.72 13.24 3.68
CA VAL A 225 16.91 11.81 3.99
C VAL A 225 15.56 11.15 4.31
N ALA A 226 14.73 11.77 5.14
CA ALA A 226 13.39 11.24 5.44
C ALA A 226 12.56 11.06 4.17
N ARG A 227 12.61 12.02 3.23
CA ARG A 227 11.90 11.93 1.94
C ARG A 227 12.50 10.85 1.02
N LEU A 228 13.83 10.73 0.96
CA LEU A 228 14.51 9.68 0.19
C LEU A 228 14.02 8.28 0.60
N ILE A 229 13.92 8.04 1.91
CA ILE A 229 13.48 6.76 2.48
C ILE A 229 11.98 6.55 2.29
N THR A 230 11.15 7.54 2.63
CA THR A 230 9.69 7.40 2.56
C THR A 230 9.16 7.32 1.14
N GLU A 231 9.82 7.94 0.17
CA GLU A 231 9.48 7.89 -1.25
C GLU A 231 10.17 6.71 -1.97
N ARG A 232 10.97 5.90 -1.25
CA ARG A 232 11.72 4.75 -1.79
C ARG A 232 12.52 5.11 -3.04
N LEU A 233 13.31 6.16 -2.95
CA LEU A 233 14.15 6.67 -4.03
C LEU A 233 15.60 6.14 -3.98
N LEU A 234 15.87 5.24 -3.02
CA LEU A 234 17.13 4.47 -2.94
C LEU A 234 17.19 3.41 -4.02
#